data_caf296d7d1e2c5001c34b54caeae2bb9
#
_entry.id   caf296d7d1e2c5001c34b54caeae2bb9
#
_cell.length_a   1.000
_cell.length_b   1.000
_cell.length_c   1.000
_cell.angle_alpha   90.00
_cell.angle_beta   90.00
_cell.angle_gamma   90.00
#
_symmetry.space_group_name_H-M   'P 1'
#
loop_
_entity.id
_entity.type
_entity.pdbx_description
1 polymer ?
#
loop_
_entity_poly.entity_id
_entity_poly.type
_entity_poly.pdbx_seq_one_letter_code
_entity_poly.pdbx_strand_id
1 'polypeptide(L)'
;MIVDIQNYLTGILLIIGAAFAVVAAIGLLRFPDLYSRMHAASKAGTLGSGTMMIALAVFADDLAVSTRALAGVVFFLLTAPVAAHLLAKAAYAAGYHLWDGSVLDEIDNVQSDAVDPVKGPQST
;
A
#
# COMPACT_ATOMS: atom_id res chain seq x y z
N MET A 1 25.96 25.69 7.73
CA MET A 1 24.82 26.15 6.92
C MET A 1 24.25 25.06 6.02
N ILE A 2 25.04 24.42 5.14
CA ILE A 2 24.52 23.30 4.30
C ILE A 2 24.12 22.10 5.16
N VAL A 3 24.95 21.72 6.13
CA VAL A 3 24.67 20.61 7.07
C VAL A 3 23.42 20.88 7.91
N ASP A 4 23.19 22.12 8.30
CA ASP A 4 22.01 22.49 9.08
C ASP A 4 20.74 22.36 8.26
N ILE A 5 20.76 22.79 6.99
CA ILE A 5 19.64 22.66 6.05
C ILE A 5 19.33 21.17 5.81
N GLN A 6 20.36 20.35 5.61
CA GLN A 6 20.24 18.90 5.44
C GLN A 6 19.59 18.24 6.67
N ASN A 7 20.02 18.59 7.87
CA ASN A 7 19.46 18.08 9.13
C ASN A 7 17.99 18.48 9.30
N TYR A 8 17.64 19.74 9.02
CA TYR A 8 16.25 20.21 9.10
C TYR A 8 15.37 19.48 8.07
N LEU A 9 15.84 19.37 6.83
CA LEU A 9 15.11 18.66 5.77
C LEU A 9 14.87 17.20 6.14
N THR A 10 15.90 16.53 6.63
CA THR A 10 15.81 15.13 7.09
C THR A 10 14.82 15.02 8.25
N GLY A 11 14.87 15.91 9.22
CA GLY A 11 13.94 15.92 10.36
C GLY A 11 12.48 16.07 9.92
N ILE A 12 12.20 16.99 8.99
CA ILE A 12 10.86 17.19 8.43
C ILE A 12 10.38 15.94 7.70
N LEU A 13 11.22 15.33 6.86
CA LEU A 13 10.88 14.10 6.13
C LEU A 13 10.60 12.93 7.08
N LEU A 14 11.36 12.79 8.16
CA LEU A 14 11.12 11.77 9.17
C LEU A 14 9.79 11.97 9.90
N ILE A 15 9.44 13.21 10.26
CA ILE A 15 8.15 13.54 10.89
C ILE A 15 6.99 13.20 9.95
N ILE A 16 7.09 13.58 8.68
CA ILE A 16 6.07 13.27 7.66
C ILE A 16 5.95 11.75 7.50
N GLY A 17 7.05 11.04 7.34
CA GLY A 17 7.07 9.58 7.22
C GLY A 17 6.47 8.89 8.43
N ALA A 18 6.79 9.35 9.64
CA ALA A 18 6.21 8.83 10.88
C ALA A 18 4.70 9.08 10.96
N ALA A 19 4.23 10.26 10.54
CA ALA A 19 2.80 10.56 10.50
C ALA A 19 2.04 9.60 9.57
N PHE A 20 2.57 9.32 8.37
CA PHE A 20 1.99 8.34 7.46
C PHE A 20 2.00 6.92 8.04
N ALA A 21 3.07 6.54 8.74
CA ALA A 21 3.14 5.23 9.41
C ALA A 21 2.08 5.10 10.50
N VAL A 22 1.85 6.15 11.30
CA VAL A 22 0.79 6.17 12.32
C VAL A 22 -0.59 6.06 11.66
N VAL A 23 -0.84 6.80 10.57
CA VAL A 23 -2.12 6.71 9.82
C VAL A 23 -2.33 5.29 9.27
N ALA A 24 -1.29 4.66 8.74
CA ALA A 24 -1.35 3.27 8.28
C ALA A 24 -1.69 2.31 9.42
N ALA A 25 -1.06 2.47 10.58
CA ALA A 25 -1.31 1.66 11.77
C ALA A 25 -2.75 1.82 12.29
N ILE A 26 -3.24 3.06 12.36
CA ILE A 26 -4.64 3.34 12.73
C ILE A 26 -5.60 2.70 11.73
N GLY A 27 -5.31 2.79 10.43
CA GLY A 27 -6.11 2.16 9.38
C GLY A 27 -6.20 0.64 9.55
N LEU A 28 -5.07 -0.02 9.85
CA LEU A 28 -5.04 -1.46 10.13
C LEU A 28 -5.88 -1.88 11.34
N LEU A 29 -5.91 -1.05 12.38
CA LEU A 29 -6.61 -1.37 13.62
C LEU A 29 -8.10 -1.03 13.55
N ARG A 30 -8.48 0.00 12.81
CA ARG A 30 -9.82 0.60 12.90
C ARG A 30 -10.76 0.22 11.76
N PHE A 31 -10.27 -0.16 10.59
CA PHE A 31 -11.15 -0.59 9.52
C PHE A 31 -11.69 -2.00 9.76
N PRO A 32 -13.01 -2.22 9.59
CA PRO A 32 -13.64 -3.52 9.80
C PRO A 32 -13.32 -4.52 8.70
N ASP A 33 -12.99 -4.05 7.50
CA ASP A 33 -12.82 -4.83 6.30
C ASP A 33 -11.33 -5.08 5.98
N LEU A 34 -11.01 -6.32 5.63
CA LEU A 34 -9.65 -6.74 5.27
C LEU A 34 -9.10 -5.95 4.08
N TYR A 35 -9.93 -5.68 3.07
CA TYR A 35 -9.52 -4.94 1.87
C TYR A 35 -9.19 -3.48 2.18
N SER A 36 -10.01 -2.82 3.01
CA SER A 36 -9.74 -1.46 3.47
C SER A 36 -8.47 -1.37 4.32
N ARG A 37 -8.21 -2.38 5.16
CA ARG A 37 -6.94 -2.50 5.92
C ARG A 37 -5.73 -2.62 5.00
N MET A 38 -5.82 -3.50 4.01
CA MET A 38 -4.75 -3.69 3.03
C MET A 38 -4.50 -2.42 2.22
N HIS A 39 -5.56 -1.71 1.86
CA HIS A 39 -5.46 -0.45 1.14
C HIS A 39 -4.77 0.65 1.96
N ALA A 40 -5.14 0.78 3.24
CA ALA A 40 -4.50 1.72 4.16
C ALA A 40 -3.02 1.36 4.38
N ALA A 41 -2.71 0.08 4.63
CA ALA A 41 -1.35 -0.39 4.81
C ALA A 41 -0.49 -0.18 3.56
N SER A 42 -1.03 -0.49 2.38
CA SER A 42 -0.30 -0.37 1.12
C SER A 42 -0.05 1.10 0.76
N LYS A 43 -1.05 1.98 0.84
CA LYS A 43 -0.87 3.40 0.47
C LYS A 43 -0.11 4.18 1.52
N ALA A 44 -0.61 4.24 2.75
CA ALA A 44 0.00 5.05 3.80
C ALA A 44 1.32 4.45 4.29
N GLY A 45 1.40 3.12 4.37
CA GLY A 45 2.63 2.43 4.76
C GLY A 45 3.76 2.62 3.75
N THR A 46 3.45 2.52 2.45
CA THR A 46 4.44 2.74 1.38
C THR A 46 4.93 4.19 1.35
N LEU A 47 4.01 5.16 1.49
CA LEU A 47 4.38 6.58 1.55
C LEU A 47 5.23 6.88 2.79
N GLY A 48 4.86 6.35 3.95
CA GLY A 48 5.62 6.52 5.18
C GLY A 48 7.03 5.95 5.08
N SER A 49 7.15 4.67 4.71
CA SER A 49 8.45 4.00 4.56
C SER A 49 9.30 4.63 3.46
N GLY A 50 8.70 4.95 2.31
CA GLY A 50 9.39 5.61 1.21
C GLY A 50 9.94 6.98 1.60
N THR A 51 9.17 7.79 2.31
CA THR A 51 9.60 9.10 2.81
C THR A 51 10.75 8.97 3.81
N MET A 52 10.72 7.98 4.71
CA MET A 52 11.82 7.72 5.65
C MET A 52 13.10 7.27 4.93
N MET A 53 12.99 6.46 3.88
CA MET A 53 14.15 6.05 3.07
C MET A 53 14.73 7.23 2.28
N ILE A 54 13.89 8.15 1.80
CA ILE A 54 14.35 9.41 1.18
C ILE A 54 15.06 10.28 2.23
N ALA A 55 14.54 10.37 3.45
CA ALA A 55 15.20 11.08 4.55
C ALA A 55 16.59 10.48 4.83
N LEU A 56 16.72 9.15 4.84
CA LEU A 56 18.01 8.49 4.97
C LEU A 56 18.95 8.82 3.82
N ALA A 57 18.46 8.83 2.58
CA ALA A 57 19.25 9.18 1.41
C ALA A 57 19.78 10.63 1.45
N VAL A 58 18.96 11.55 1.97
CA VAL A 58 19.34 12.96 2.16
C VAL A 58 20.34 13.14 3.30
N PHE A 59 20.16 12.39 4.40
CA PHE A 59 21.01 12.48 5.58
C PHE A 59 22.40 11.86 5.38
N ALA A 60 22.50 10.85 4.53
CA ALA A 60 23.73 10.09 4.34
C ALA A 60 24.77 10.91 3.59
N ASP A 61 25.93 11.12 4.20
CA ASP A 61 27.10 11.74 3.57
C ASP A 61 27.86 10.78 2.64
N ASP A 62 27.46 9.50 2.64
CA ASP A 62 28.05 8.44 1.80
C ASP A 62 27.16 8.16 0.60
N LEU A 63 27.70 8.32 -0.59
CA LEU A 63 27.03 8.04 -1.86
C LEU A 63 26.53 6.59 -1.95
N ALA A 64 27.24 5.63 -1.37
CA ALA A 64 26.82 4.23 -1.39
C ALA A 64 25.54 4.02 -0.54
N VAL A 65 25.43 4.67 0.59
CA VAL A 65 24.23 4.60 1.45
C VAL A 65 23.05 5.29 0.76
N SER A 66 23.26 6.49 0.21
CA SER A 66 22.21 7.24 -0.51
C SER A 66 21.68 6.45 -1.70
N THR A 67 22.56 5.86 -2.49
CA THR A 67 22.15 5.06 -3.65
C THR A 67 21.36 3.82 -3.25
N ARG A 68 21.77 3.12 -2.20
CA ARG A 68 21.03 1.96 -1.66
C ARG A 68 19.64 2.36 -1.14
N ALA A 69 19.55 3.48 -0.44
CA ALA A 69 18.28 3.99 0.08
C ALA A 69 17.32 4.35 -1.08
N LEU A 70 17.81 5.05 -2.11
CA LEU A 70 17.00 5.38 -3.29
C LEU A 70 16.59 4.13 -4.09
N ALA A 71 17.49 3.16 -4.27
CA ALA A 71 17.16 1.87 -4.89
C ALA A 71 16.08 1.13 -4.07
N GLY A 72 16.15 1.20 -2.75
CA GLY A 72 15.13 0.67 -1.85
C GLY A 72 13.77 1.33 -2.04
N VAL A 73 13.72 2.66 -2.21
CA VAL A 73 12.46 3.38 -2.51
C VAL A 73 11.82 2.85 -3.79
N VAL A 74 12.60 2.77 -4.87
CA VAL A 74 12.12 2.27 -6.17
C VAL A 74 11.60 0.84 -6.04
N PHE A 75 12.37 -0.03 -5.40
CA PHE A 75 11.98 -1.42 -5.16
C PHE A 75 10.68 -1.50 -4.35
N PHE A 76 10.54 -0.69 -3.31
CA PHE A 76 9.36 -0.66 -2.46
C PHE A 76 8.11 -0.20 -3.22
N LEU A 77 8.24 0.87 -4.03
CA LEU A 77 7.16 1.39 -4.85
C LEU A 77 6.69 0.40 -5.93
N LEU A 78 7.58 -0.41 -6.46
CA LEU A 78 7.24 -1.45 -7.43
C LEU A 78 6.63 -2.68 -6.77
N THR A 79 7.13 -3.08 -5.60
CA THR A 79 6.76 -4.35 -4.95
C THR A 79 5.46 -4.23 -4.15
N ALA A 80 5.24 -3.10 -3.47
CA ALA A 80 4.08 -2.93 -2.59
C ALA A 80 2.73 -3.07 -3.30
N PRO A 81 2.48 -2.46 -4.48
CA PRO A 81 1.22 -2.63 -5.21
C PRO A 81 1.00 -4.07 -5.67
N VAL A 82 2.05 -4.75 -6.11
CA VAL A 82 1.98 -6.15 -6.56
C VAL A 82 1.67 -7.07 -5.40
N ALA A 83 2.35 -6.90 -4.28
CA ALA A 83 2.11 -7.68 -3.06
C ALA A 83 0.68 -7.48 -2.53
N ALA A 84 0.19 -6.24 -2.50
CA ALA A 84 -1.18 -5.92 -2.09
C ALA A 84 -2.22 -6.58 -3.00
N HIS A 85 -2.01 -6.57 -4.32
CA HIS A 85 -2.91 -7.20 -5.28
C HIS A 85 -2.95 -8.73 -5.14
N LEU A 86 -1.78 -9.37 -4.98
CA LEU A 86 -1.69 -10.81 -4.75
C LEU A 86 -2.34 -11.22 -3.43
N LEU A 87 -2.13 -10.43 -2.37
CA LEU A 87 -2.74 -10.68 -1.08
C LEU A 87 -4.28 -10.53 -1.14
N ALA A 88 -4.79 -9.54 -1.87
CA ALA A 88 -6.23 -9.36 -2.09
C ALA A 88 -6.83 -10.58 -2.81
N LYS A 89 -6.18 -11.07 -3.86
CA LYS A 89 -6.62 -12.28 -4.57
C LYS A 89 -6.60 -13.52 -3.67
N ALA A 90 -5.55 -13.70 -2.90
CA ALA A 90 -5.43 -14.82 -1.97
C ALA A 90 -6.50 -14.77 -0.87
N ALA A 91 -6.78 -13.59 -0.32
CA ALA A 91 -7.81 -13.38 0.68
C ALA A 91 -9.21 -13.70 0.12
N TYR A 92 -9.50 -13.27 -1.11
CA TYR A 92 -10.76 -13.59 -1.79
C TYR A 92 -10.91 -15.09 -2.00
N ALA A 93 -9.86 -15.76 -2.49
CA ALA A 93 -9.85 -17.21 -2.68
C ALA A 93 -10.00 -18.00 -1.36
N ALA A 94 -9.57 -17.43 -0.23
CA ALA A 94 -9.72 -18.02 1.10
C ALA A 94 -11.10 -17.80 1.74
N GLY A 95 -12.04 -17.14 1.05
CA GLY A 95 -13.41 -16.91 1.51
C GLY A 95 -13.64 -15.59 2.26
N TYR A 96 -12.67 -14.69 2.28
CA TYR A 96 -12.85 -13.33 2.78
C TYR A 96 -13.54 -12.48 1.71
N HIS A 97 -14.87 -12.41 1.77
CA HIS A 97 -15.66 -11.57 0.87
C HIS A 97 -15.59 -10.10 1.24
N LEU A 98 -15.90 -9.24 0.25
CA LEU A 98 -16.09 -7.81 0.48
C LEU A 98 -17.19 -7.58 1.53
N TRP A 99 -17.04 -6.52 2.33
CA TRP A 99 -18.03 -6.14 3.33
C TRP A 99 -19.41 -5.94 2.69
N ASP A 100 -20.50 -6.34 3.40
CA ASP A 100 -21.88 -6.28 2.91
C ASP A 100 -22.34 -4.87 2.45
N GLY A 101 -21.61 -3.81 2.79
CA GLY A 101 -21.81 -2.44 2.30
C GLY A 101 -21.05 -2.10 1.01
N SER A 102 -20.29 -3.04 0.42
CA SER A 102 -19.57 -2.84 -0.85
C SER A 102 -20.54 -2.93 -2.03
N VAL A 103 -20.60 -1.87 -2.83
CA VAL A 103 -21.57 -1.73 -3.95
C VAL A 103 -21.15 -2.54 -5.19
N LEU A 104 -19.91 -3.05 -5.25
CA LEU A 104 -19.33 -3.68 -6.43
C LEU A 104 -18.55 -4.95 -6.06
N ASP A 105 -19.20 -6.10 -6.18
CA ASP A 105 -18.53 -7.39 -6.21
C ASP A 105 -18.46 -7.93 -7.66
N GLU A 106 -17.64 -7.27 -8.49
CA GLU A 106 -17.45 -7.65 -9.90
C GLU A 106 -16.77 -9.01 -10.06
N ILE A 107 -16.00 -9.46 -9.07
CA ILE A 107 -15.26 -10.73 -9.13
C ILE A 107 -16.20 -11.91 -8.99
N ASP A 108 -17.22 -11.80 -8.14
CA ASP A 108 -18.23 -12.84 -7.94
C ASP A 108 -19.07 -13.01 -9.21
N ASN A 109 -19.44 -11.92 -9.88
CA ASN A 109 -20.16 -11.97 -11.14
C ASN A 109 -19.35 -12.64 -12.26
N VAL A 110 -18.06 -12.30 -12.40
CA VAL A 110 -17.18 -12.90 -13.41
C VAL A 110 -16.96 -14.39 -13.15
N GLN A 111 -16.92 -14.80 -11.89
CA GLN A 111 -16.70 -16.18 -11.51
C GLN A 111 -17.97 -17.03 -11.66
N SER A 112 -19.15 -16.46 -11.41
CA SER A 112 -20.43 -17.11 -11.65
C SER A 112 -20.70 -17.32 -13.15
N ASP A 113 -20.36 -16.31 -13.98
CA ASP A 113 -20.48 -16.42 -15.44
C ASP A 113 -19.51 -17.43 -16.06
N ALA A 114 -18.36 -17.64 -15.44
CA ALA A 114 -17.36 -18.60 -15.89
C ALA A 114 -17.71 -20.05 -15.52
N VAL A 115 -18.47 -20.24 -14.43
CA VAL A 115 -18.91 -21.57 -13.96
C VAL A 115 -20.22 -22.02 -14.61
N ASP A 116 -21.06 -21.10 -15.08
CA ASP A 116 -22.36 -21.40 -15.67
C ASP A 116 -22.53 -20.73 -17.06
N PRO A 117 -21.83 -21.23 -18.10
CA PRO A 117 -21.90 -20.63 -19.45
C PRO A 117 -23.29 -20.85 -20.11
N VAL A 118 -24.22 -21.50 -19.43
CA VAL A 118 -25.56 -21.85 -19.97
C VAL A 118 -26.64 -20.83 -19.57
N LYS A 119 -26.38 -19.97 -18.57
CA LYS A 119 -27.27 -18.85 -18.28
C LYS A 119 -26.97 -17.68 -19.20
N GLY A 120 -27.57 -17.72 -20.38
CA GLY A 120 -27.67 -16.57 -21.27
C GLY A 120 -28.34 -15.37 -20.58
N PRO A 121 -28.21 -14.15 -21.14
CA PRO A 121 -28.72 -12.92 -20.53
C PRO A 121 -30.21 -13.09 -20.22
N GLN A 122 -30.55 -12.96 -18.93
CA GLN A 122 -31.95 -12.92 -18.50
C GLN A 122 -32.54 -11.61 -19.02
N SER A 123 -33.25 -11.72 -20.15
CA SER A 123 -34.08 -10.67 -20.68
C SER A 123 -35.21 -10.36 -19.70
N THR A 124 -35.28 -9.18 -19.24
CA THR A 124 -36.55 -8.56 -18.80
C THR A 124 -37.12 -7.76 -19.88
#